data_4d75bccdc75d5b63acacb1342e6f08f4
#
_entry.id   4d75bccdc75d5b63acacb1342e6f08f4
#
_cell.length_a   1.000
_cell.length_b   1.000
_cell.length_c   1.000
_cell.angle_alpha   90.00
_cell.angle_beta   90.00
_cell.angle_gamma   90.00
#
_symmetry.space_group_name_H-M   'P 1'
#
loop_
_entity.id
_entity.type
_entity.pdbx_description
1 polymer ?
#
loop_
_entity_poly.entity_id
_entity_poly.type
_entity_poly.pdbx_seq_one_letter_code
_entity_poly.pdbx_strand_id
1 'polypeptide(L)'
;IQCDRRRHSLSAPPPAEVTARLTELVYPAALNTLSEFRRRGLRERVLTLPVMVALVLALIWRQLSGVAELVRLVQQELVFWVPPLRVSTQALEQRLRCLPAELFQQVFERVLPHLHAVWPQRQRPVPTVIAWACAHFSRVLICDASTLDALLRKVGLLQERTCHPLAGRMTTLLDLASRLPWRVWFDPDPNANEQRHWSELLAAVPAGALLLFDLGYTNFSIFAQLSAARVTWLTRAKKNLAYTVERVRVHSATVCERL
;
A
#
# COMPACT_ATOMS: atom_id res chain seq x y z
N ILE A 1 4.22 -16.94 -0.66
CA ILE A 1 3.15 -16.69 -1.65
C ILE A 1 3.79 -16.93 -3.00
N GLN A 2 3.59 -18.12 -3.58
CA GLN A 2 3.90 -18.33 -4.97
C GLN A 2 3.00 -17.38 -5.76
N CYS A 3 3.60 -16.33 -6.32
CA CYS A 3 2.92 -15.49 -7.29
C CYS A 3 2.28 -16.41 -8.32
N ASP A 4 0.99 -16.26 -8.54
CA ASP A 4 0.28 -16.94 -9.62
C ASP A 4 0.90 -16.53 -10.96
N ARG A 5 1.91 -17.27 -11.38
CA ARG A 5 2.64 -17.09 -12.63
C ARG A 5 1.88 -17.65 -13.84
N ARG A 6 0.62 -17.98 -13.69
CA ARG A 6 -0.24 -18.22 -14.84
C ARG A 6 -0.49 -16.89 -15.51
N ARG A 7 0.49 -16.50 -16.28
CA ARG A 7 0.43 -15.39 -17.23
C ARG A 7 -0.69 -15.69 -18.22
N HIS A 8 -1.87 -15.19 -17.94
CA HIS A 8 -2.73 -14.83 -19.06
C HIS A 8 -1.95 -13.77 -19.83
N SER A 9 -1.63 -14.04 -21.07
CA SER A 9 -0.83 -13.23 -21.97
C SER A 9 -1.56 -11.96 -22.42
N LEU A 10 -2.06 -11.19 -21.47
CA LEU A 10 -2.41 -9.81 -21.74
C LEU A 10 -1.07 -9.08 -21.87
N SER A 11 -0.77 -8.62 -23.09
CA SER A 11 0.38 -7.76 -23.32
C SER A 11 0.33 -6.60 -22.34
N ALA A 12 1.47 -6.27 -21.74
CA ALA A 12 1.55 -5.08 -20.88
C ALA A 12 1.09 -3.87 -21.71
N PRO A 13 0.29 -2.96 -21.13
CA PRO A 13 -0.13 -1.76 -21.84
C PRO A 13 1.12 -0.95 -22.26
N PRO A 14 1.06 -0.26 -23.41
CA PRO A 14 2.18 0.59 -23.85
C PRO A 14 2.57 1.58 -22.74
N PRO A 15 3.87 1.85 -22.54
CA PRO A 15 4.34 2.80 -21.52
C PRO A 15 3.67 4.18 -21.62
N ALA A 16 3.38 4.65 -22.84
CA ALA A 16 2.68 5.91 -23.07
C ALA A 16 1.25 5.91 -22.50
N GLU A 17 0.52 4.82 -22.64
CA GLU A 17 -0.83 4.68 -22.08
C GLU A 17 -0.79 4.70 -20.54
N VAL A 18 0.15 3.99 -19.93
CA VAL A 18 0.33 4.01 -18.47
C VAL A 18 0.69 5.41 -17.99
N THR A 19 1.60 6.10 -18.69
CA THR A 19 1.99 7.47 -18.39
C THR A 19 0.78 8.41 -18.45
N ALA A 20 -0.04 8.31 -19.49
CA ALA A 20 -1.25 9.12 -19.65
C ALA A 20 -2.25 8.86 -18.49
N ARG A 21 -2.49 7.60 -18.15
CA ARG A 21 -3.39 7.23 -17.04
C ARG A 21 -2.88 7.69 -15.68
N LEU A 22 -1.59 7.54 -15.40
CA LEU A 22 -1.00 8.06 -14.16
C LEU A 22 -1.11 9.59 -14.09
N THR A 23 -0.88 10.28 -15.20
CA THR A 23 -1.03 11.73 -15.27
C THR A 23 -2.49 12.15 -14.99
N GLU A 24 -3.45 11.50 -15.63
CA GLU A 24 -4.89 11.79 -15.44
C GLU A 24 -5.33 11.60 -13.99
N LEU A 25 -4.86 10.55 -13.32
CA LEU A 25 -5.33 10.19 -11.97
C LEU A 25 -4.56 10.94 -10.87
N VAL A 26 -3.23 11.04 -11.01
CA VAL A 26 -2.37 11.48 -9.90
C VAL A 26 -2.10 12.98 -9.93
N TYR A 27 -1.97 13.59 -11.10
CA TYR A 27 -1.65 15.02 -11.19
C TYR A 27 -2.69 15.92 -10.53
N PRO A 28 -4.01 15.72 -10.77
CA PRO A 28 -5.02 16.52 -10.07
C PRO A 28 -4.99 16.32 -8.54
N ALA A 29 -4.75 15.11 -8.07
CA ALA A 29 -4.63 14.82 -6.64
C ALA A 29 -3.42 15.53 -6.01
N ALA A 30 -2.28 15.56 -6.70
CA ALA A 30 -1.08 16.27 -6.27
C ALA A 30 -1.30 17.79 -6.24
N LEU A 31 -2.00 18.37 -7.22
CA LEU A 31 -2.39 19.78 -7.24
C LEU A 31 -3.32 20.12 -6.09
N ASN A 32 -4.34 19.30 -5.84
CA ASN A 32 -5.30 19.53 -4.75
C ASN A 32 -4.67 19.40 -3.34
N THR A 33 -3.49 18.80 -3.24
CA THR A 33 -2.73 18.70 -1.98
C THR A 33 -1.72 19.85 -1.83
N LEU A 34 -1.57 20.72 -2.83
CA LEU A 34 -0.58 21.79 -2.83
C LEU A 34 -0.83 22.87 -1.76
N SER A 35 -2.08 23.11 -1.39
CA SER A 35 -2.43 24.01 -0.28
C SER A 35 -1.84 23.54 1.05
N GLU A 36 -1.85 22.25 1.32
CA GLU A 36 -1.23 21.66 2.50
C GLU A 36 0.31 21.77 2.47
N PHE A 37 0.91 21.57 1.30
CA PHE A 37 2.34 21.78 1.08
C PHE A 37 2.75 23.22 1.45
N ARG A 38 1.98 24.24 1.02
CA ARG A 38 2.19 25.65 1.36
C ARG A 38 2.01 25.92 2.85
N ARG A 39 0.96 25.36 3.46
CA ARG A 39 0.66 25.54 4.89
C ARG A 39 1.79 25.03 5.79
N ARG A 40 2.54 24.03 5.34
CA ARG A 40 3.73 23.51 6.03
C ARG A 40 4.99 24.37 5.81
N GLY A 41 4.89 25.53 5.16
CA GLY A 41 6.01 26.45 4.91
C GLY A 41 7.03 25.94 3.90
N LEU A 42 6.68 24.92 3.09
CA LEU A 42 7.56 24.37 2.10
C LEU A 42 7.68 25.28 0.89
N ARG A 43 8.90 25.60 0.47
CA ARG A 43 9.15 26.52 -0.66
C ARG A 43 8.69 25.90 -1.99
N GLU A 44 7.84 26.65 -2.70
CA GLU A 44 7.28 26.30 -4.00
C GLU A 44 8.07 26.90 -5.15
N ARG A 45 9.33 26.49 -5.31
CA ARG A 45 10.16 26.97 -6.43
C ARG A 45 10.12 25.95 -7.57
N VAL A 46 11.10 25.06 -7.63
CA VAL A 46 11.31 24.07 -8.70
C VAL A 46 10.74 22.71 -8.27
N LEU A 47 11.11 22.24 -7.08
CA LEU A 47 10.71 20.95 -6.53
C LEU A 47 9.42 21.10 -5.71
N THR A 48 8.31 21.39 -6.39
CA THR A 48 6.96 21.45 -5.81
C THR A 48 6.43 20.06 -5.52
N LEU A 49 5.31 19.94 -4.78
CA LEU A 49 4.71 18.65 -4.50
C LEU A 49 4.34 17.86 -5.77
N PRO A 50 3.67 18.44 -6.79
CA PRO A 50 3.40 17.70 -8.03
C PRO A 50 4.67 17.21 -8.73
N VAL A 51 5.73 18.02 -8.76
CA VAL A 51 7.02 17.61 -9.32
C VAL A 51 7.59 16.44 -8.52
N MET A 52 7.63 16.51 -7.20
CA MET A 52 8.15 15.43 -6.35
C MET A 52 7.36 14.13 -6.50
N VAL A 53 6.03 14.20 -6.63
CA VAL A 53 5.18 13.04 -6.87
C VAL A 53 5.54 12.39 -8.22
N ALA A 54 5.69 13.18 -9.28
CA ALA A 54 6.11 12.65 -10.58
C ALA A 54 7.49 11.97 -10.53
N LEU A 55 8.46 12.59 -9.83
CA LEU A 55 9.81 12.04 -9.70
C LEU A 55 9.84 10.72 -8.92
N VAL A 56 9.07 10.64 -7.82
CA VAL A 56 8.96 9.40 -7.03
C VAL A 56 8.27 8.30 -7.85
N LEU A 57 7.21 8.61 -8.57
CA LEU A 57 6.55 7.66 -9.48
C LEU A 57 7.51 7.19 -10.59
N ALA A 58 8.31 8.10 -11.18
CA ALA A 58 9.28 7.75 -12.20
C ALA A 58 10.37 6.81 -11.66
N LEU A 59 10.87 7.08 -10.46
CA LEU A 59 11.87 6.24 -9.79
C LEU A 59 11.39 4.79 -9.67
N ILE A 60 10.13 4.61 -9.26
CA ILE A 60 9.52 3.30 -9.07
C ILE A 60 9.13 2.66 -10.40
N TRP A 61 8.42 3.39 -11.25
CA TRP A 61 7.87 2.87 -12.50
C TRP A 61 8.96 2.48 -13.51
N ARG A 62 9.99 3.31 -13.64
CA ARG A 62 11.12 3.06 -14.56
C ARG A 62 12.22 2.21 -13.91
N GLN A 63 12.05 1.80 -12.65
CA GLN A 63 13.01 0.98 -11.89
C GLN A 63 14.43 1.58 -11.90
N LEU A 64 14.53 2.91 -11.73
CA LEU A 64 15.79 3.62 -11.73
C LEU A 64 16.65 3.19 -10.53
N SER A 65 17.96 3.10 -10.72
CA SER A 65 18.90 2.64 -9.70
C SER A 65 19.11 3.61 -8.56
N GLY A 66 18.77 4.90 -8.76
CA GLY A 66 18.91 5.91 -7.72
C GLY A 66 18.65 7.34 -8.19
N VAL A 67 18.87 8.29 -7.27
CA VAL A 67 18.57 9.71 -7.49
C VAL A 67 19.40 10.33 -8.61
N ALA A 68 20.66 9.90 -8.78
CA ALA A 68 21.52 10.42 -9.83
C ALA A 68 21.00 10.08 -11.23
N GLU A 69 20.45 8.89 -11.42
CA GLU A 69 19.84 8.47 -12.67
C GLU A 69 18.53 9.22 -12.93
N LEU A 70 17.71 9.41 -11.88
CA LEU A 70 16.50 10.21 -11.96
C LEU A 70 16.78 11.65 -12.36
N VAL A 71 17.86 12.27 -11.85
CA VAL A 71 18.28 13.62 -12.22
C VAL A 71 18.67 13.69 -13.70
N ARG A 72 19.43 12.72 -14.21
CA ARG A 72 19.77 12.65 -15.64
C ARG A 72 18.53 12.55 -16.51
N LEU A 73 17.59 11.66 -16.10
CA LEU A 73 16.34 11.47 -16.81
C LEU A 73 15.52 12.76 -16.90
N VAL A 74 15.27 13.44 -15.78
CA VAL A 74 14.42 14.64 -15.74
C VAL A 74 15.06 15.86 -16.42
N GLN A 75 16.37 15.86 -16.59
CA GLN A 75 17.07 16.91 -17.37
C GLN A 75 16.90 16.73 -18.88
N GLN A 76 16.65 15.52 -19.37
CA GLN A 76 16.66 15.17 -20.77
C GLN A 76 15.27 15.01 -21.38
N GLU A 77 14.30 14.54 -20.60
CA GLU A 77 12.99 14.19 -21.14
C GLU A 77 11.82 14.61 -20.23
N LEU A 78 10.62 14.57 -20.83
CA LEU A 78 9.35 14.73 -20.11
C LEU A 78 9.13 13.53 -19.18
N VAL A 79 8.87 13.80 -17.89
CA VAL A 79 8.58 12.80 -16.88
C VAL A 79 7.14 12.98 -16.38
N PHE A 80 6.23 12.17 -16.87
CA PHE A 80 4.78 12.31 -16.67
C PHE A 80 4.29 13.70 -17.11
N TRP A 81 3.98 14.59 -16.20
CA TRP A 81 3.54 15.97 -16.42
C TRP A 81 4.66 17.00 -16.20
N VAL A 82 5.88 16.56 -15.88
CA VAL A 82 7.01 17.43 -15.56
C VAL A 82 7.89 17.61 -16.81
N PRO A 83 7.99 18.83 -17.37
CA PRO A 83 8.89 19.09 -18.47
C PRO A 83 10.35 18.95 -18.03
N PRO A 84 11.31 18.87 -18.99
CA PRO A 84 12.72 18.82 -18.66
C PRO A 84 13.11 19.90 -17.66
N LEU A 85 13.80 19.48 -16.59
CA LEU A 85 14.02 20.29 -15.41
C LEU A 85 15.49 20.26 -14.99
N ARG A 86 16.12 21.42 -14.81
CA ARG A 86 17.47 21.51 -14.29
C ARG A 86 17.45 21.47 -12.76
N VAL A 87 17.92 20.38 -12.20
CA VAL A 87 18.03 20.15 -10.75
C VAL A 87 19.33 19.39 -10.46
N SER A 88 19.96 19.68 -9.32
CA SER A 88 21.12 18.90 -8.87
C SER A 88 20.67 17.69 -8.04
N THR A 89 21.50 16.64 -8.03
CA THR A 89 21.29 15.45 -7.19
C THR A 89 21.15 15.83 -5.72
N GLN A 90 22.04 16.71 -5.23
CA GLN A 90 21.99 17.19 -3.84
C GLN A 90 20.68 17.91 -3.49
N ALA A 91 20.16 18.77 -4.38
CA ALA A 91 18.92 19.50 -4.15
C ALA A 91 17.72 18.53 -4.08
N LEU A 92 17.70 17.52 -4.97
CA LEU A 92 16.66 16.50 -4.96
C LEU A 92 16.73 15.61 -3.73
N GLU A 93 17.91 15.14 -3.34
CA GLU A 93 18.10 14.35 -2.12
C GLU A 93 17.69 15.12 -0.87
N GLN A 94 18.11 16.39 -0.76
CA GLN A 94 17.69 17.23 0.37
C GLN A 94 16.16 17.41 0.40
N ARG A 95 15.54 17.60 -0.75
CA ARG A 95 14.08 17.71 -0.83
C ARG A 95 13.40 16.41 -0.41
N LEU A 96 13.86 15.26 -0.86
CA LEU A 96 13.33 13.95 -0.46
C LEU A 96 13.44 13.70 1.05
N ARG A 97 14.52 14.17 1.68
CA ARG A 97 14.70 14.05 3.14
C ARG A 97 13.78 14.95 3.96
N CYS A 98 13.44 16.13 3.42
CA CYS A 98 12.65 17.14 4.13
C CYS A 98 11.16 17.10 3.79
N LEU A 99 10.75 16.34 2.79
CA LEU A 99 9.36 16.29 2.36
C LEU A 99 8.57 15.36 3.27
N PRO A 100 7.53 15.86 3.96
CA PRO A 100 6.72 15.03 4.84
C PRO A 100 6.00 13.91 4.09
N ALA A 101 6.10 12.68 4.61
CA ALA A 101 5.48 11.49 4.00
C ALA A 101 3.96 11.60 3.92
N GLU A 102 3.34 12.32 4.85
CA GLU A 102 1.90 12.56 4.93
C GLU A 102 1.35 13.29 3.69
N LEU A 103 2.18 14.07 3.00
CA LEU A 103 1.76 14.71 1.74
C LEU A 103 1.56 13.68 0.63
N PHE A 104 2.41 12.66 0.56
CA PHE A 104 2.23 11.54 -0.37
C PHE A 104 1.04 10.67 0.03
N GLN A 105 0.83 10.45 1.32
CA GLN A 105 -0.33 9.76 1.83
C GLN A 105 -1.62 10.48 1.42
N GLN A 106 -1.70 11.79 1.57
CA GLN A 106 -2.87 12.57 1.14
C GLN A 106 -3.11 12.51 -0.38
N VAL A 107 -2.05 12.55 -1.19
CA VAL A 107 -2.17 12.34 -2.63
C VAL A 107 -2.73 10.95 -2.92
N PHE A 108 -2.19 9.92 -2.28
CA PHE A 108 -2.66 8.54 -2.41
C PHE A 108 -4.13 8.38 -2.01
N GLU A 109 -4.54 8.93 -0.88
CA GLU A 109 -5.93 8.89 -0.38
C GLU A 109 -6.92 9.56 -1.33
N ARG A 110 -6.46 10.59 -2.08
CA ARG A 110 -7.28 11.24 -3.13
C ARG A 110 -7.37 10.42 -4.40
N VAL A 111 -6.33 9.67 -4.75
CA VAL A 111 -6.29 8.81 -5.94
C VAL A 111 -7.09 7.51 -5.72
N LEU A 112 -7.04 6.96 -4.52
CA LEU A 112 -7.59 5.64 -4.21
C LEU A 112 -9.08 5.46 -4.55
N PRO A 113 -9.99 6.42 -4.26
CA PRO A 113 -11.41 6.31 -4.66
C PRO A 113 -11.60 6.19 -6.17
N HIS A 114 -10.79 6.91 -6.95
CA HIS A 114 -10.83 6.83 -8.41
C HIS A 114 -10.40 5.46 -8.92
N LEU A 115 -9.36 4.87 -8.31
CA LEU A 115 -8.93 3.51 -8.62
C LEU A 115 -10.04 2.49 -8.32
N HIS A 116 -10.72 2.63 -7.17
CA HIS A 116 -11.84 1.77 -6.81
C HIS A 116 -13.04 1.95 -7.75
N ALA A 117 -13.32 3.16 -8.22
CA ALA A 117 -14.41 3.42 -9.17
C ALA A 117 -14.16 2.81 -10.56
N VAL A 118 -12.91 2.77 -11.00
CA VAL A 118 -12.52 2.16 -12.30
C VAL A 118 -12.43 0.63 -12.21
N TRP A 119 -12.21 0.09 -11.00
CA TRP A 119 -12.01 -1.35 -10.80
C TRP A 119 -13.13 -2.25 -11.36
N PRO A 120 -14.42 -1.97 -11.21
CA PRO A 120 -15.50 -2.84 -11.72
C PRO A 120 -15.44 -3.09 -13.22
N GLN A 121 -14.76 -2.22 -13.97
CA GLN A 121 -14.56 -2.36 -15.41
C GLN A 121 -13.44 -3.34 -15.77
N ARG A 122 -12.66 -3.80 -14.78
CA ARG A 122 -11.55 -4.72 -14.98
C ARG A 122 -11.98 -6.16 -14.68
N GLN A 123 -12.03 -6.97 -15.70
CA GLN A 123 -12.25 -8.42 -15.57
C GLN A 123 -10.92 -9.10 -15.26
N ARG A 124 -10.62 -9.32 -13.99
CA ARG A 124 -9.50 -10.20 -13.58
C ARG A 124 -10.10 -11.52 -13.07
N PRO A 125 -9.60 -12.67 -13.54
CA PRO A 125 -10.02 -13.94 -12.98
C PRO A 125 -9.64 -14.01 -11.50
N VAL A 126 -10.60 -14.31 -10.67
CA VAL A 126 -10.42 -14.51 -9.23
C VAL A 126 -10.48 -16.03 -8.98
N PRO A 127 -9.55 -16.62 -8.20
CA PRO A 127 -9.62 -18.03 -7.81
C PRO A 127 -10.98 -18.38 -7.21
N THR A 128 -11.51 -19.56 -7.50
CA THR A 128 -12.85 -20.00 -7.10
C THR A 128 -13.13 -19.80 -5.60
N VAL A 129 -12.15 -20.12 -4.75
CA VAL A 129 -12.27 -19.95 -3.29
C VAL A 129 -12.45 -18.48 -2.91
N ILE A 130 -11.71 -17.58 -3.56
CA ILE A 130 -11.81 -16.12 -3.32
C ILE A 130 -13.14 -15.60 -3.86
N ALA A 131 -13.57 -16.05 -5.04
CA ALA A 131 -14.87 -15.71 -5.60
C ALA A 131 -16.01 -16.14 -4.67
N TRP A 132 -15.93 -17.34 -4.11
CA TRP A 132 -16.87 -17.80 -3.10
C TRP A 132 -16.88 -16.89 -1.88
N ALA A 133 -15.73 -16.56 -1.31
CA ALA A 133 -15.64 -15.67 -0.15
C ALA A 133 -16.22 -14.27 -0.48
N CYS A 134 -15.92 -13.71 -1.65
CA CYS A 134 -16.47 -12.42 -2.09
C CYS A 134 -18.01 -12.45 -2.29
N ALA A 135 -18.59 -13.63 -2.54
CA ALA A 135 -20.05 -13.79 -2.65
C ALA A 135 -20.75 -13.88 -1.27
N HIS A 136 -20.02 -14.30 -0.22
CA HIS A 136 -20.56 -14.51 1.12
C HIS A 136 -20.31 -13.36 2.10
N PHE A 137 -19.27 -12.60 1.88
CA PHE A 137 -18.88 -11.47 2.73
C PHE A 137 -19.04 -10.14 1.98
N SER A 138 -19.39 -9.09 2.69
CA SER A 138 -19.50 -7.75 2.10
C SER A 138 -18.18 -7.27 1.49
N ARG A 139 -17.05 -7.70 2.09
CA ARG A 139 -15.68 -7.54 1.60
C ARG A 139 -14.78 -8.63 2.15
N VAL A 140 -13.72 -8.94 1.42
CA VAL A 140 -12.63 -9.81 1.90
C VAL A 140 -11.37 -8.97 1.98
N LEU A 141 -10.95 -8.68 3.21
CA LEU A 141 -9.85 -7.76 3.49
C LEU A 141 -8.67 -8.49 4.11
N ILE A 142 -7.46 -8.10 3.73
CA ILE A 142 -6.20 -8.59 4.31
C ILE A 142 -5.51 -7.44 4.99
N CYS A 143 -5.18 -7.60 6.28
CA CYS A 143 -4.35 -6.66 7.02
C CYS A 143 -2.93 -7.20 7.14
N ASP A 144 -1.98 -6.41 6.71
CA ASP A 144 -0.55 -6.69 6.84
C ASP A 144 0.22 -5.42 7.17
N ALA A 145 1.30 -5.59 7.94
CA ALA A 145 2.21 -4.50 8.28
C ALA A 145 3.62 -4.83 7.78
N SER A 146 4.17 -3.90 7.03
CA SER A 146 5.50 -4.04 6.44
C SER A 146 6.41 -2.89 6.85
N THR A 147 7.65 -3.19 7.21
CA THR A 147 8.68 -2.16 7.36
C THR A 147 9.16 -1.71 5.99
N LEU A 148 9.25 -0.41 5.78
CA LEU A 148 9.69 0.17 4.52
C LEU A 148 11.19 0.08 4.28
N ASP A 149 11.96 -0.30 5.30
CA ASP A 149 13.42 -0.47 5.24
C ASP A 149 13.85 -1.41 4.09
N ALA A 150 13.20 -2.56 3.96
CA ALA A 150 13.49 -3.51 2.89
C ALA A 150 13.19 -2.96 1.49
N LEU A 151 12.17 -2.10 1.34
CA LEU A 151 11.82 -1.45 0.07
C LEU A 151 12.87 -0.41 -0.31
N LEU A 152 13.28 0.44 0.63
CA LEU A 152 14.26 1.50 0.41
C LEU A 152 15.65 0.93 0.11
N ARG A 153 16.04 -0.18 0.73
CA ARG A 153 17.28 -0.90 0.40
C ARG A 153 17.26 -1.47 -1.02
N LYS A 154 16.12 -2.01 -1.47
CA LYS A 154 15.95 -2.50 -2.84
C LYS A 154 16.01 -1.40 -3.88
N VAL A 155 15.55 -0.20 -3.56
CA VAL A 155 15.58 0.97 -4.46
C VAL A 155 16.96 1.66 -4.46
N GLY A 156 17.91 1.18 -3.66
CA GLY A 156 19.30 1.71 -3.63
C GLY A 156 19.48 3.00 -2.83
N LEU A 157 18.39 3.64 -2.38
CA LEU A 157 18.44 4.92 -1.65
C LEU A 157 19.10 4.83 -0.26
N LEU A 158 19.24 3.62 0.30
CA LEU A 158 19.80 3.37 1.63
C LEU A 158 20.91 2.32 1.65
N GLN A 159 21.47 1.94 0.49
CA GLN A 159 22.49 0.89 0.41
C GLN A 159 23.73 1.20 1.25
N GLU A 160 24.05 2.48 1.45
CA GLU A 160 25.24 2.92 2.18
C GLU A 160 25.02 3.15 3.69
N ARG A 161 23.78 3.05 4.19
CA ARG A 161 23.49 3.29 5.60
C ARG A 161 23.32 1.99 6.38
N THR A 162 24.33 1.62 7.16
CA THR A 162 24.32 0.46 8.04
C THR A 162 23.60 0.70 9.37
N CYS A 163 23.35 1.96 9.74
CA CYS A 163 22.78 2.33 11.04
C CYS A 163 21.55 3.22 10.85
N HIS A 164 20.46 2.85 11.48
CA HIS A 164 19.14 3.45 11.56
C HIS A 164 18.27 3.31 10.30
N PRO A 165 17.26 2.43 10.33
CA PRO A 165 16.23 2.39 9.31
C PRO A 165 15.44 3.71 9.35
N LEU A 166 15.53 4.50 8.26
CA LEU A 166 14.78 5.76 8.09
C LEU A 166 13.36 5.54 7.61
N ALA A 167 12.92 4.29 7.59
CA ALA A 167 11.85 3.92 6.68
C ALA A 167 10.48 3.77 7.32
N GLY A 168 10.30 3.89 8.60
CA GLY A 168 8.98 3.74 9.22
C GLY A 168 8.30 2.39 8.93
N ARG A 169 7.03 2.30 9.29
CA ARG A 169 6.18 1.14 9.12
C ARG A 169 4.92 1.51 8.36
N MET A 170 4.48 0.66 7.46
CA MET A 170 3.24 0.83 6.73
C MET A 170 2.30 -0.33 7.07
N THR A 171 1.11 -0.01 7.57
CA THR A 171 0.02 -0.96 7.75
C THR A 171 -0.95 -0.80 6.58
N THR A 172 -1.24 -1.88 5.89
CA THR A 172 -2.12 -1.89 4.73
C THR A 172 -3.31 -2.80 4.98
N LEU A 173 -4.49 -2.28 4.73
CA LEU A 173 -5.72 -3.04 4.60
C LEU A 173 -6.00 -3.18 3.10
N LEU A 174 -5.84 -4.40 2.57
CA LEU A 174 -5.97 -4.71 1.14
C LEU A 174 -7.32 -5.36 0.87
N ASP A 175 -8.06 -4.88 -0.12
CA ASP A 175 -9.24 -5.58 -0.64
C ASP A 175 -8.82 -6.69 -1.60
N LEU A 176 -9.11 -7.93 -1.23
CA LEU A 176 -8.67 -9.11 -1.98
C LEU A 176 -9.34 -9.22 -3.34
N ALA A 177 -10.58 -8.77 -3.47
CA ALA A 177 -11.32 -8.79 -4.73
C ALA A 177 -10.70 -7.85 -5.76
N SER A 178 -10.49 -6.60 -5.38
CA SER A 178 -9.90 -5.58 -6.27
C SER A 178 -8.37 -5.65 -6.33
N ARG A 179 -7.72 -6.23 -5.33
CA ARG A 179 -6.27 -6.19 -5.11
C ARG A 179 -5.74 -4.75 -4.97
N LEU A 180 -6.61 -3.85 -4.57
CA LEU A 180 -6.28 -2.47 -4.28
C LEU A 180 -6.22 -2.27 -2.77
N PRO A 181 -5.38 -1.36 -2.28
CA PRO A 181 -5.47 -0.94 -0.89
C PRO A 181 -6.87 -0.40 -0.58
N TRP A 182 -7.44 -0.82 0.54
CA TRP A 182 -8.66 -0.24 1.09
C TRP A 182 -8.33 0.95 1.97
N ARG A 183 -7.26 0.78 2.79
CA ARG A 183 -6.66 1.84 3.62
C ARG A 183 -5.16 1.57 3.77
N VAL A 184 -4.41 2.62 4.01
CA VAL A 184 -2.98 2.55 4.32
C VAL A 184 -2.71 3.53 5.46
N TRP A 185 -1.98 3.07 6.47
CA TRP A 185 -1.48 3.90 7.56
C TRP A 185 0.04 3.86 7.57
N PHE A 186 0.63 5.00 7.80
CA PHE A 186 2.08 5.15 7.88
C PHE A 186 2.48 5.55 9.30
N ASP A 187 3.48 4.87 9.85
CA ASP A 187 4.14 5.23 11.09
C ASP A 187 5.61 5.53 10.81
N PRO A 188 6.13 6.71 11.21
CA PRO A 188 7.53 7.04 11.03
C PRO A 188 8.48 6.17 11.89
N ASP A 189 7.97 5.54 12.96
CA ASP A 189 8.74 4.62 13.79
C ASP A 189 8.67 3.20 13.20
N PRO A 190 9.81 2.64 12.72
CA PRO A 190 9.85 1.28 12.17
C PRO A 190 9.60 0.19 13.21
N ASN A 191 9.77 0.51 14.50
CA ASN A 191 9.55 -0.41 15.61
C ASN A 191 8.15 -0.26 16.23
N ALA A 192 7.30 0.62 15.68
CA ALA A 192 5.94 0.79 16.15
C ALA A 192 5.21 -0.55 16.22
N ASN A 193 4.41 -0.74 17.26
CA ASN A 193 3.59 -1.93 17.42
C ASN A 193 2.62 -2.06 16.24
N GLU A 194 2.48 -3.25 15.67
CA GLU A 194 1.54 -3.55 14.57
C GLU A 194 0.09 -3.18 14.91
N GLN A 195 -0.27 -3.22 16.19
CA GLN A 195 -1.59 -2.90 16.67
C GLN A 195 -1.84 -1.39 16.89
N ARG A 196 -0.87 -0.52 16.60
CA ARG A 196 -1.00 0.92 16.84
C ARG A 196 -2.18 1.56 16.13
N HIS A 197 -2.46 1.12 14.90
CA HIS A 197 -3.58 1.61 14.09
C HIS A 197 -4.85 0.76 14.23
N TRP A 198 -4.98 0.00 15.33
CA TRP A 198 -6.09 -0.94 15.46
C TRP A 198 -7.46 -0.25 15.49
N SER A 199 -7.58 0.86 16.21
CA SER A 199 -8.84 1.61 16.30
C SER A 199 -9.30 2.13 14.95
N GLU A 200 -8.37 2.69 14.18
CA GLU A 200 -8.63 3.21 12.83
C GLU A 200 -8.94 2.06 11.86
N LEU A 201 -8.24 0.94 12.01
CA LEU A 201 -8.47 -0.26 11.22
C LEU A 201 -9.89 -0.80 11.47
N LEU A 202 -10.27 -0.95 12.74
CA LEU A 202 -11.60 -1.42 13.12
C LEU A 202 -12.71 -0.52 12.56
N ALA A 203 -12.50 0.80 12.60
CA ALA A 203 -13.43 1.78 12.03
C ALA A 203 -13.50 1.71 10.49
N ALA A 204 -12.44 1.25 9.82
CA ALA A 204 -12.37 1.14 8.37
C ALA A 204 -12.94 -0.16 7.80
N VAL A 205 -13.10 -1.20 8.64
CA VAL A 205 -13.62 -2.51 8.21
C VAL A 205 -15.15 -2.50 8.27
N PRO A 206 -15.85 -2.72 7.16
CA PRO A 206 -17.31 -2.71 7.15
C PRO A 206 -17.90 -3.97 7.83
N ALA A 207 -19.07 -3.84 8.42
CA ALA A 207 -19.81 -4.97 8.95
C ALA A 207 -20.09 -6.01 7.86
N GLY A 208 -20.07 -7.30 8.24
CA GLY A 208 -20.21 -8.41 7.30
C GLY A 208 -18.96 -8.71 6.46
N ALA A 209 -17.83 -8.04 6.69
CA ALA A 209 -16.58 -8.35 6.04
C ALA A 209 -15.90 -9.58 6.64
N LEU A 210 -15.03 -10.22 5.84
CA LEU A 210 -14.02 -11.18 6.28
C LEU A 210 -12.68 -10.47 6.37
N LEU A 211 -12.07 -10.42 7.54
CA LEU A 211 -10.75 -9.85 7.78
C LEU A 211 -9.71 -10.96 8.02
N LEU A 212 -8.68 -10.99 7.19
CA LEU A 212 -7.55 -11.89 7.34
C LEU A 212 -6.34 -11.10 7.87
N PHE A 213 -5.65 -11.64 8.87
CA PHE A 213 -4.45 -11.00 9.43
C PHE A 213 -3.48 -12.02 10.02
N ASP A 214 -2.24 -11.60 10.20
CA ASP A 214 -1.18 -12.45 10.74
C ASP A 214 -1.17 -12.47 12.28
N LEU A 215 -0.35 -13.35 12.83
CA LEU A 215 -0.15 -13.58 14.28
C LEU A 215 0.23 -12.33 15.08
N GLY A 216 0.86 -11.33 14.46
CA GLY A 216 1.18 -10.05 15.08
C GLY A 216 -0.01 -9.30 15.66
N TYR A 217 -1.19 -9.55 15.08
CA TYR A 217 -2.46 -8.96 15.52
C TYR A 217 -3.25 -9.83 16.52
N THR A 218 -2.68 -10.96 16.98
CA THR A 218 -3.40 -11.89 17.88
C THR A 218 -3.59 -11.28 19.26
N ASN A 219 -4.84 -10.86 19.53
CA ASN A 219 -5.28 -10.31 20.80
C ASN A 219 -6.77 -10.62 20.99
N PHE A 220 -7.12 -11.26 22.11
CA PHE A 220 -8.50 -11.67 22.38
C PHE A 220 -9.47 -10.48 22.52
N SER A 221 -9.00 -9.34 23.04
CA SER A 221 -9.80 -8.11 23.09
C SER A 221 -10.15 -7.63 21.67
N ILE A 222 -9.20 -7.73 20.74
CA ILE A 222 -9.38 -7.42 19.33
C ILE A 222 -10.43 -8.34 18.71
N PHE A 223 -10.35 -9.65 18.98
CA PHE A 223 -11.32 -10.63 18.46
C PHE A 223 -12.74 -10.35 18.95
N ALA A 224 -12.90 -9.99 20.23
CA ALA A 224 -14.18 -9.58 20.77
C ALA A 224 -14.75 -8.33 20.10
N GLN A 225 -13.91 -7.32 19.84
CA GLN A 225 -14.30 -6.10 19.14
C GLN A 225 -14.73 -6.38 17.70
N LEU A 226 -13.98 -7.22 16.95
CA LEU A 226 -14.34 -7.63 15.60
C LEU A 226 -15.69 -8.34 15.56
N SER A 227 -15.91 -9.29 16.49
CA SER A 227 -17.18 -10.02 16.60
C SER A 227 -18.34 -9.08 16.93
N ALA A 228 -18.15 -8.13 17.86
CA ALA A 228 -19.14 -7.11 18.19
C ALA A 228 -19.47 -6.20 16.99
N ALA A 229 -18.47 -5.89 16.15
CA ALA A 229 -18.63 -5.14 14.90
C ALA A 229 -19.22 -5.98 13.75
N ARG A 230 -19.58 -7.24 13.98
CA ARG A 230 -20.06 -8.21 12.97
C ARG A 230 -19.07 -8.43 11.84
N VAL A 231 -17.78 -8.44 12.16
CA VAL A 231 -16.69 -8.77 11.26
C VAL A 231 -16.26 -10.21 11.52
N THR A 232 -16.30 -11.04 10.50
CA THR A 232 -15.70 -12.38 10.55
C THR A 232 -14.19 -12.23 10.40
N TRP A 233 -13.41 -12.95 11.18
CA TRP A 233 -11.98 -12.85 11.13
C TRP A 233 -11.32 -14.22 11.01
N LEU A 234 -10.14 -14.24 10.36
CA LEU A 234 -9.33 -15.43 10.19
C LEU A 234 -7.85 -15.08 10.42
N THR A 235 -7.23 -15.81 11.35
CA THR A 235 -5.80 -15.69 11.65
C THR A 235 -5.20 -17.06 11.94
N ARG A 236 -3.88 -17.13 11.98
CA ARG A 236 -3.18 -18.34 12.41
C ARG A 236 -3.22 -18.45 13.94
N ALA A 237 -3.38 -19.67 14.46
CA ALA A 237 -3.24 -19.92 15.89
C ALA A 237 -1.76 -19.90 16.32
N LYS A 238 -1.46 -19.34 17.48
CA LYS A 238 -0.13 -19.46 18.09
C LYS A 238 0.11 -20.90 18.51
N LYS A 239 1.35 -21.38 18.38
CA LYS A 239 1.72 -22.76 18.76
C LYS A 239 1.44 -23.09 20.23
N ASN A 240 1.52 -22.10 21.09
CA ASN A 240 1.29 -22.20 22.54
C ASN A 240 -0.11 -21.73 22.97
N LEU A 241 -1.06 -21.63 22.03
CA LEU A 241 -2.44 -21.28 22.35
C LEU A 241 -3.07 -22.39 23.18
N ALA A 242 -3.47 -22.08 24.40
CA ALA A 242 -4.29 -22.97 25.22
C ALA A 242 -5.74 -22.91 24.73
N TYR A 243 -6.28 -24.05 24.34
CA TYR A 243 -7.68 -24.17 23.93
C TYR A 243 -8.23 -25.55 24.28
N THR A 244 -9.54 -25.63 24.46
CA THR A 244 -10.27 -26.88 24.64
C THR A 244 -11.09 -27.14 23.40
N VAL A 245 -10.99 -28.35 22.85
CA VAL A 245 -11.77 -28.75 21.68
C VAL A 245 -13.15 -29.23 22.21
N GLU A 246 -14.18 -28.50 21.87
CA GLU A 246 -15.56 -28.87 22.24
C GLU A 246 -16.17 -29.82 21.20
N ARG A 247 -15.82 -29.64 19.93
CA ARG A 247 -16.36 -30.41 18.82
C ARG A 247 -15.37 -30.53 17.68
N VAL A 248 -15.36 -31.70 17.03
CA VAL A 248 -14.61 -31.92 15.80
C VAL A 248 -15.57 -32.24 14.67
N ARG A 249 -15.43 -31.55 13.54
CA ARG A 249 -16.12 -31.86 12.28
C ARG A 249 -15.10 -32.23 11.23
N VAL A 250 -15.24 -33.40 10.65
CA VAL A 250 -14.36 -33.87 9.57
C VAL A 250 -15.04 -33.59 8.24
N HIS A 251 -14.44 -32.75 7.42
CA HIS A 251 -14.95 -32.39 6.10
C HIS A 251 -14.33 -33.23 4.98
N SER A 252 -13.07 -33.64 5.16
CA SER A 252 -12.34 -34.53 4.25
C SER A 252 -11.19 -35.20 5.00
N ALA A 253 -10.46 -36.09 4.31
CA ALA A 253 -9.27 -36.72 4.89
C ALA A 253 -8.19 -35.73 5.35
N THR A 254 -8.17 -34.54 4.79
CA THR A 254 -7.16 -33.50 5.07
C THR A 254 -7.72 -32.25 5.73
N VAL A 255 -9.04 -32.13 5.88
CA VAL A 255 -9.69 -30.93 6.43
C VAL A 255 -10.58 -31.34 7.61
N CYS A 256 -10.23 -30.89 8.77
CA CYS A 256 -11.07 -31.00 9.96
C CYS A 256 -11.21 -29.64 10.66
N GLU A 257 -12.40 -29.36 11.13
CA GLU A 257 -12.75 -28.19 11.96
C GLU A 257 -12.77 -28.64 13.42
N ARG A 258 -12.12 -27.90 14.30
CA ARG A 258 -12.16 -28.08 15.76
C ARG A 258 -12.85 -26.87 16.36
N LEU A 259 -13.93 -27.10 17.07
CA LEU A 259 -14.75 -26.09 17.74
C LEU A 259 -14.59 -26.20 19.23
#